data_607a61ad61cdf7a3033e88ecfdb3e6a5
#
_entry.id   607a61ad61cdf7a3033e88ecfdb3e6a5
#
_cell.length_a   1.000
_cell.length_b   1.000
_cell.length_c   1.000
_cell.angle_alpha   90.00
_cell.angle_beta   90.00
_cell.angle_gamma   90.00
#
_symmetry.space_group_name_H-M   'P 1'
#
loop_
_entity.id
_entity.type
_entity.pdbx_description
1 polymer ?
#
loop_
_entity_poly.entity_id
_entity_poly.type
_entity_poly.pdbx_seq_one_letter_code
_entity_poly.pdbx_strand_id
1 'polypeptide(L)'
;MITYDNKNFFLIAGPCVVENEEITMEIARKISEIAQRLQIHFFFKASYKKANRSSLYSFTGIGDDKALAVLAKVKNELDLPIVTDVHAVDEVEKVAEVADVLQIPAFLFRQTELITAAAKTGKVVNIKKGQFLAPDVMRFAVEKVRVTGNHQVMITERGTSFGYQDLIVDFRGIHELKSNQCPVVLDCTHSLQRPNQSSGVTGGQPELIETIAKAGIAVGFDGLFLETHPNPQNALSDGANMLPLSQLEELLVKLLKIRAAIV
;
A
#
# COMPACT_ATOMS: atom_id res chain seq x y z
N MET A 1 17.98 -7.76 -3.13
CA MET A 1 17.84 -6.30 -3.00
C MET A 1 16.82 -5.87 -4.05
N ILE A 2 15.72 -5.27 -3.65
CA ILE A 2 14.73 -4.77 -4.61
C ILE A 2 15.34 -3.56 -5.29
N THR A 3 15.76 -3.70 -6.54
CA THR A 3 16.29 -2.60 -7.34
C THR A 3 15.13 -1.81 -7.92
N TYR A 4 15.06 -0.55 -7.58
CA TYR A 4 14.10 0.40 -8.12
C TYR A 4 14.76 1.19 -9.26
N ASP A 5 14.10 1.19 -10.43
CA ASP A 5 14.46 2.07 -11.53
C ASP A 5 13.74 3.41 -11.36
N ASN A 6 14.48 4.48 -11.09
CA ASN A 6 13.91 5.81 -10.89
C ASN A 6 13.42 6.51 -12.18
N LYS A 7 13.60 5.91 -13.35
CA LYS A 7 13.04 6.42 -14.62
C LYS A 7 11.53 6.16 -14.72
N ASN A 8 11.07 4.97 -14.25
CA ASN A 8 9.68 4.60 -14.20
C ASN A 8 9.17 4.61 -12.76
N PHE A 9 7.86 4.75 -12.57
CA PHE A 9 7.26 4.49 -11.28
C PHE A 9 7.08 2.98 -11.07
N PHE A 10 6.93 2.57 -9.81
CA PHE A 10 6.54 1.22 -9.47
C PHE A 10 5.11 1.15 -8.92
N LEU A 11 4.51 -0.01 -8.98
CA LEU A 11 3.15 -0.26 -8.54
C LEU A 11 3.13 -1.21 -7.34
N ILE A 12 2.45 -0.82 -6.27
CA ILE A 12 2.03 -1.70 -5.18
C ILE A 12 0.52 -1.87 -5.35
N ALA A 13 0.04 -3.05 -5.70
CA ALA A 13 -1.39 -3.26 -5.91
C ALA A 13 -1.85 -4.67 -5.55
N GLY A 14 -3.15 -4.82 -5.32
CA GLY A 14 -3.83 -6.07 -5.03
C GLY A 14 -5.14 -5.83 -4.29
N PRO A 15 -5.77 -6.88 -3.73
CA PRO A 15 -6.98 -6.72 -2.92
C PRO A 15 -6.64 -6.10 -1.56
N CYS A 16 -7.65 -5.57 -0.88
CA CYS A 16 -7.48 -5.03 0.47
C CYS A 16 -6.95 -6.07 1.45
N VAL A 17 -7.51 -7.29 1.38
CA VAL A 17 -7.20 -8.43 2.27
C VAL A 17 -7.29 -9.72 1.48
N VAL A 18 -6.61 -10.76 1.93
CA VAL A 18 -6.81 -12.13 1.42
C VAL A 18 -8.21 -12.61 1.80
N GLU A 19 -9.10 -12.70 0.84
CA GLU A 19 -10.49 -13.16 1.04
C GLU A 19 -10.62 -14.68 0.86
N ASN A 20 -9.96 -15.21 -0.14
CA ASN A 20 -9.76 -16.62 -0.45
C ASN A 20 -8.63 -16.78 -1.47
N GLU A 21 -8.21 -18.01 -1.73
CA GLU A 21 -7.12 -18.29 -2.67
C GLU A 21 -7.47 -17.94 -4.11
N GLU A 22 -8.67 -18.31 -4.56
CA GLU A 22 -9.10 -18.17 -5.97
C GLU A 22 -9.06 -16.71 -6.42
N ILE A 23 -9.76 -15.83 -5.70
CA ILE A 23 -9.83 -14.39 -6.00
C ILE A 23 -8.46 -13.73 -5.86
N THR A 24 -7.68 -14.12 -4.84
CA THR A 24 -6.34 -13.55 -4.62
C THR A 24 -5.41 -13.88 -5.79
N MET A 25 -5.41 -15.13 -6.25
CA MET A 25 -4.61 -15.58 -7.40
C MET A 25 -5.08 -14.95 -8.70
N GLU A 26 -6.40 -14.80 -8.93
CA GLU A 26 -6.97 -14.14 -10.10
C GLU A 26 -6.46 -12.69 -10.21
N ILE A 27 -6.58 -11.93 -9.11
CA ILE A 27 -6.14 -10.54 -9.05
C ILE A 27 -4.62 -10.45 -9.30
N ALA A 28 -3.83 -11.31 -8.64
CA ALA A 28 -2.39 -11.30 -8.78
C ALA A 28 -1.94 -11.58 -10.23
N ARG A 29 -2.51 -12.60 -10.89
CA ARG A 29 -2.21 -12.93 -12.29
C ARG A 29 -2.56 -11.77 -13.21
N LYS A 30 -3.76 -11.20 -13.06
CA LYS A 30 -4.21 -10.12 -13.92
C LYS A 30 -3.36 -8.88 -13.81
N ILE A 31 -2.99 -8.46 -12.60
CA ILE A 31 -2.09 -7.31 -12.40
C ILE A 31 -0.69 -7.62 -12.93
N SER A 32 -0.17 -8.82 -12.70
CA SER A 32 1.15 -9.24 -13.21
C SER A 32 1.22 -9.17 -14.72
N GLU A 33 0.21 -9.69 -15.43
CA GLU A 33 0.12 -9.60 -16.89
C GLU A 33 0.11 -8.15 -17.40
N ILE A 34 -0.64 -7.26 -16.73
CA ILE A 34 -0.69 -5.83 -17.07
C ILE A 34 0.68 -5.19 -16.83
N ALA A 35 1.27 -5.42 -15.66
CA ALA A 35 2.56 -4.85 -15.28
C ALA A 35 3.69 -5.28 -16.21
N GLN A 36 3.71 -6.56 -16.63
CA GLN A 36 4.67 -7.08 -17.60
C GLN A 36 4.51 -6.40 -18.96
N ARG A 37 3.29 -6.30 -19.51
CA ARG A 37 3.06 -5.61 -20.80
C ARG A 37 3.48 -4.15 -20.78
N LEU A 38 3.25 -3.49 -19.64
CA LEU A 38 3.55 -2.06 -19.47
C LEU A 38 4.96 -1.81 -18.92
N GLN A 39 5.75 -2.85 -18.66
CA GLN A 39 7.10 -2.79 -18.09
C GLN A 39 7.17 -1.99 -16.78
N ILE A 40 6.17 -2.19 -15.89
CA ILE A 40 6.09 -1.58 -14.58
C ILE A 40 6.62 -2.57 -13.53
N HIS A 41 7.51 -2.13 -12.64
CA HIS A 41 7.87 -2.90 -11.44
C HIS A 41 6.66 -3.04 -10.54
N PHE A 42 6.30 -4.28 -10.23
CA PHE A 42 5.06 -4.58 -9.51
C PHE A 42 5.34 -5.36 -8.22
N PHE A 43 4.72 -4.92 -7.15
CA PHE A 43 4.66 -5.58 -5.85
C PHE A 43 3.21 -5.98 -5.57
N PHE A 44 2.96 -7.27 -5.38
CA PHE A 44 1.63 -7.72 -5.01
C PHE A 44 1.34 -7.44 -3.54
N LYS A 45 0.27 -6.71 -3.26
CA LYS A 45 -0.14 -6.36 -1.90
C LYS A 45 -1.48 -6.96 -1.55
N ALA A 46 -1.53 -7.71 -0.46
CA ALA A 46 -2.76 -7.99 0.25
C ALA A 46 -2.47 -8.10 1.75
N SER A 47 -3.37 -7.58 2.60
CA SER A 47 -3.25 -7.81 4.04
C SER A 47 -3.61 -9.27 4.34
N TYR A 48 -2.80 -9.96 5.14
CA TYR A 48 -3.15 -11.32 5.60
C TYR A 48 -4.26 -11.27 6.67
N LYS A 49 -4.38 -10.15 7.40
CA LYS A 49 -5.49 -9.83 8.29
C LYS A 49 -5.71 -8.32 8.39
N LYS A 50 -6.86 -7.92 8.88
CA LYS A 50 -7.21 -6.54 9.24
C LYS A 50 -7.37 -6.43 10.75
N ALA A 51 -6.49 -5.66 11.40
CA ALA A 51 -6.44 -5.53 12.86
C ALA A 51 -7.12 -4.26 13.41
N ASN A 52 -7.61 -3.36 12.54
CA ASN A 52 -8.08 -2.02 12.92
C ASN A 52 -9.50 -1.70 12.44
N ARG A 53 -10.39 -2.68 12.46
CA ARG A 53 -11.79 -2.48 12.05
C ARG A 53 -12.57 -1.63 13.05
N SER A 54 -13.41 -0.72 12.55
CA SER A 54 -14.31 0.09 13.38
C SER A 54 -15.40 -0.76 14.02
N SER A 55 -15.97 -1.71 13.28
CA SER A 55 -16.98 -2.64 13.80
C SER A 55 -16.37 -3.99 14.16
N LEU A 56 -16.77 -4.54 15.30
CA LEU A 56 -16.38 -5.88 15.75
C LEU A 56 -16.81 -6.99 14.77
N TYR A 57 -17.88 -6.75 14.02
CA TYR A 57 -18.45 -7.73 13.08
C TYR A 57 -17.88 -7.63 11.66
N SER A 58 -16.97 -6.70 11.41
CA SER A 58 -16.32 -6.58 10.10
C SER A 58 -15.43 -7.78 9.82
N PHE A 59 -15.31 -8.12 8.53
CA PHE A 59 -14.40 -9.17 8.08
C PHE A 59 -12.95 -8.81 8.41
N THR A 60 -12.24 -9.71 9.07
CA THR A 60 -10.86 -9.51 9.50
C THR A 60 -9.85 -10.36 8.73
N GLY A 61 -10.29 -11.40 8.03
CA GLY A 61 -9.45 -12.34 7.28
C GLY A 61 -9.93 -13.78 7.38
N ILE A 62 -9.19 -14.67 6.74
CA ILE A 62 -9.48 -16.14 6.69
C ILE A 62 -8.66 -16.95 7.70
N GLY A 63 -7.96 -16.27 8.60
CA GLY A 63 -6.98 -16.84 9.52
C GLY A 63 -5.54 -16.66 9.02
N ASP A 64 -4.66 -16.30 9.95
CA ASP A 64 -3.30 -15.83 9.64
C ASP A 64 -2.50 -16.86 8.81
N ASP A 65 -2.47 -18.13 9.23
CA ASP A 65 -1.72 -19.19 8.54
C ASP A 65 -2.23 -19.42 7.13
N LYS A 66 -3.55 -19.46 6.95
CA LYS A 66 -4.15 -19.68 5.63
C LYS A 66 -3.87 -18.50 4.70
N ALA A 67 -4.00 -17.28 5.19
CA ALA A 67 -3.75 -16.11 4.40
C ALA A 67 -2.27 -15.97 4.01
N LEU A 68 -1.34 -16.26 4.92
CA LEU A 68 0.09 -16.28 4.61
C LEU A 68 0.44 -17.39 3.62
N ALA A 69 -0.19 -18.56 3.70
CA ALA A 69 -0.01 -19.64 2.72
C ALA A 69 -0.47 -19.22 1.32
N VAL A 70 -1.60 -18.50 1.21
CA VAL A 70 -2.06 -17.94 -0.07
C VAL A 70 -1.06 -16.92 -0.63
N LEU A 71 -0.53 -16.03 0.21
CA LEU A 71 0.49 -15.06 -0.22
C LEU A 71 1.79 -15.74 -0.66
N ALA A 72 2.22 -16.78 0.06
CA ALA A 72 3.37 -17.61 -0.33
C ALA A 72 3.14 -18.30 -1.68
N LYS A 73 1.92 -18.74 -1.94
CA LYS A 73 1.54 -19.33 -3.24
C LYS A 73 1.62 -18.31 -4.37
N VAL A 74 1.10 -17.09 -4.17
CA VAL A 74 1.24 -15.98 -5.14
C VAL A 74 2.71 -15.74 -5.45
N LYS A 75 3.55 -15.62 -4.41
CA LYS A 75 5.00 -15.42 -4.54
C LYS A 75 5.66 -16.48 -5.39
N ASN A 76 5.41 -17.74 -5.07
CA ASN A 76 6.12 -18.87 -5.68
C ASN A 76 5.63 -19.18 -7.10
N GLU A 77 4.32 -19.09 -7.37
CA GLU A 77 3.77 -19.42 -8.68
C GLU A 77 3.90 -18.27 -9.71
N LEU A 78 3.91 -17.01 -9.25
CA LEU A 78 3.94 -15.86 -10.14
C LEU A 78 5.25 -15.07 -10.08
N ASP A 79 6.21 -15.51 -9.26
CA ASP A 79 7.49 -14.82 -9.02
C ASP A 79 7.31 -13.32 -8.67
N LEU A 80 6.35 -13.04 -7.77
CA LEU A 80 6.00 -11.68 -7.38
C LEU A 80 6.51 -11.35 -5.97
N PRO A 81 7.12 -10.19 -5.76
CA PRO A 81 7.41 -9.71 -4.41
C PRO A 81 6.12 -9.36 -3.67
N ILE A 82 6.03 -9.81 -2.42
CA ILE A 82 4.84 -9.69 -1.57
C ILE A 82 4.97 -8.52 -0.60
N VAL A 83 3.92 -7.71 -0.53
CA VAL A 83 3.71 -6.67 0.50
C VAL A 83 2.54 -7.08 1.38
N THR A 84 2.73 -7.11 2.69
CA THR A 84 1.62 -7.27 3.63
C THR A 84 1.85 -6.47 4.91
N ASP A 85 0.77 -6.20 5.67
CA ASP A 85 0.84 -5.42 6.90
C ASP A 85 1.38 -6.28 8.06
N VAL A 86 2.02 -5.63 9.05
CA VAL A 86 2.31 -6.19 10.38
C VAL A 86 1.71 -5.28 11.44
N HIS A 87 1.16 -5.85 12.54
CA HIS A 87 0.38 -5.11 13.52
C HIS A 87 0.95 -5.20 14.94
N ALA A 88 1.67 -6.27 15.24
CA ALA A 88 2.30 -6.54 16.53
C ALA A 88 3.71 -7.12 16.34
N VAL A 89 4.55 -7.00 17.37
CA VAL A 89 5.96 -7.40 17.30
C VAL A 89 6.11 -8.91 17.11
N ASP A 90 5.28 -9.70 17.74
CA ASP A 90 5.27 -11.16 17.70
C ASP A 90 4.85 -11.74 16.34
N GLU A 91 4.22 -10.95 15.48
CA GLU A 91 3.86 -11.35 14.13
C GLU A 91 5.01 -11.23 13.12
N VAL A 92 5.95 -10.34 13.40
CA VAL A 92 6.92 -9.86 12.40
C VAL A 92 7.76 -10.96 11.80
N GLU A 93 8.35 -11.83 12.61
CA GLU A 93 9.23 -12.93 12.13
C GLU A 93 8.46 -13.86 11.18
N LYS A 94 7.28 -14.29 11.60
CA LYS A 94 6.43 -15.19 10.81
C LYS A 94 6.01 -14.56 9.48
N VAL A 95 5.60 -13.29 9.48
CA VAL A 95 5.20 -12.59 8.27
C VAL A 95 6.38 -12.38 7.33
N ALA A 96 7.58 -12.11 7.88
CA ALA A 96 8.81 -11.92 7.10
C ALA A 96 9.29 -13.17 6.36
N GLU A 97 8.86 -14.37 6.74
CA GLU A 97 9.14 -15.61 5.99
C GLU A 97 8.51 -15.56 4.59
N VAL A 98 7.36 -14.91 4.46
CA VAL A 98 6.59 -14.80 3.21
C VAL A 98 6.81 -13.45 2.53
N ALA A 99 6.67 -12.36 3.27
CA ALA A 99 6.70 -11.01 2.73
C ALA A 99 8.12 -10.54 2.38
N ASP A 100 8.23 -9.78 1.30
CA ASP A 100 9.45 -9.07 0.88
C ASP A 100 9.44 -7.62 1.38
N VAL A 101 8.24 -7.08 1.57
CA VAL A 101 8.00 -5.75 2.12
C VAL A 101 7.04 -5.86 3.29
N LEU A 102 7.47 -5.45 4.47
CA LEU A 102 6.66 -5.35 5.67
C LEU A 102 6.05 -3.95 5.75
N GLN A 103 4.73 -3.85 5.70
CA GLN A 103 4.04 -2.58 5.76
C GLN A 103 3.62 -2.26 7.19
N ILE A 104 3.99 -1.07 7.65
CA ILE A 104 3.54 -0.49 8.93
C ILE A 104 2.28 0.34 8.65
N PRO A 105 1.12 -0.03 9.18
CA PRO A 105 -0.11 0.73 9.03
C PRO A 105 -0.01 2.17 9.55
N ALA A 106 -0.80 3.07 8.98
CA ALA A 106 -0.75 4.50 9.29
C ALA A 106 -0.98 4.82 10.78
N PHE A 107 -1.85 4.07 11.47
CA PHE A 107 -2.06 4.26 12.91
C PHE A 107 -0.86 3.80 13.77
N LEU A 108 0.00 2.94 13.23
CA LEU A 108 1.12 2.33 13.95
C LEU A 108 2.48 2.93 13.56
N PHE A 109 2.52 3.97 12.73
CA PHE A 109 3.77 4.57 12.22
C PHE A 109 4.71 5.09 13.32
N ARG A 110 4.22 5.30 14.54
CA ARG A 110 5.02 5.76 15.69
C ARG A 110 5.46 4.64 16.62
N GLN A 111 4.97 3.41 16.45
CA GLN A 111 5.30 2.27 17.32
C GLN A 111 6.76 1.84 17.12
N THR A 112 7.63 2.27 18.03
CA THR A 112 9.08 2.08 17.89
C THR A 112 9.44 0.60 17.84
N GLU A 113 8.90 -0.20 18.75
CA GLU A 113 9.19 -1.63 18.84
C GLU A 113 8.77 -2.37 17.55
N LEU A 114 7.59 -2.07 17.02
CA LEU A 114 7.10 -2.68 15.78
C LEU A 114 7.98 -2.33 14.57
N ILE A 115 8.32 -1.03 14.41
CA ILE A 115 9.16 -0.57 13.29
C ILE A 115 10.56 -1.20 13.38
N THR A 116 11.16 -1.22 14.57
CA THR A 116 12.52 -1.78 14.74
C THR A 116 12.51 -3.30 14.61
N ALA A 117 11.47 -3.99 15.04
CA ALA A 117 11.31 -5.43 14.80
C ALA A 117 11.23 -5.72 13.30
N ALA A 118 10.34 -5.02 12.57
CA ALA A 118 10.24 -5.15 11.12
C ALA A 118 11.58 -4.86 10.42
N ALA A 119 12.28 -3.82 10.83
CA ALA A 119 13.58 -3.46 10.24
C ALA A 119 14.68 -4.51 10.47
N LYS A 120 14.71 -5.14 11.64
CA LYS A 120 15.70 -6.19 12.01
C LYS A 120 15.57 -7.45 11.15
N THR A 121 14.44 -7.70 10.52
CA THR A 121 14.28 -8.82 9.57
C THR A 121 15.12 -8.66 8.30
N GLY A 122 15.65 -7.45 8.04
CA GLY A 122 16.36 -7.13 6.79
C GLY A 122 15.44 -6.95 5.57
N LYS A 123 14.12 -7.08 5.73
CA LYS A 123 13.14 -6.83 4.67
C LYS A 123 12.97 -5.33 4.42
N VAL A 124 12.39 -4.98 3.29
CA VAL A 124 11.96 -3.60 3.04
C VAL A 124 10.85 -3.22 4.01
N VAL A 125 10.93 -2.06 4.63
CA VAL A 125 9.88 -1.54 5.52
C VAL A 125 9.14 -0.40 4.82
N ASN A 126 7.86 -0.61 4.50
CA ASN A 126 6.99 0.45 3.98
C ASN A 126 6.21 1.08 5.13
N ILE A 127 6.43 2.36 5.42
CA ILE A 127 5.76 3.06 6.51
C ILE A 127 4.67 3.96 5.94
N LYS A 128 3.41 3.65 6.22
CA LYS A 128 2.30 4.54 5.88
C LYS A 128 2.28 5.75 6.81
N LYS A 129 2.25 6.94 6.22
CA LYS A 129 2.15 8.19 6.97
C LYS A 129 0.81 8.24 7.72
N GLY A 130 0.85 8.58 9.01
CA GLY A 130 -0.37 8.83 9.77
C GLY A 130 -1.14 10.06 9.25
N GLN A 131 -2.46 10.04 9.38
CA GLN A 131 -3.34 11.09 8.88
C GLN A 131 -3.24 12.41 9.66
N PHE A 132 -2.59 12.39 10.81
CA PHE A 132 -2.60 13.46 11.81
C PHE A 132 -1.24 14.15 12.00
N LEU A 133 -0.31 13.98 11.06
CA LEU A 133 1.03 14.57 11.18
C LEU A 133 1.46 15.29 9.91
N ALA A 134 2.40 16.22 10.09
CA ALA A 134 3.06 16.88 8.99
C ALA A 134 4.06 15.92 8.29
N PRO A 135 4.30 16.06 6.97
CA PRO A 135 5.16 15.17 6.20
C PRO A 135 6.59 15.06 6.73
N ASP A 136 7.17 16.16 7.24
CA ASP A 136 8.54 16.21 7.77
C ASP A 136 8.76 15.32 9.00
N VAL A 137 7.70 15.03 9.76
CA VAL A 137 7.74 14.16 10.95
C VAL A 137 8.07 12.71 10.58
N MET A 138 7.84 12.30 9.33
CA MET A 138 8.17 10.95 8.87
C MET A 138 9.67 10.60 8.97
N ARG A 139 10.54 11.60 9.04
CA ARG A 139 11.99 11.39 9.27
C ARG A 139 12.26 10.53 10.51
N PHE A 140 11.51 10.74 11.58
CA PHE A 140 11.70 9.99 12.83
C PHE A 140 11.32 8.51 12.69
N ALA A 141 10.34 8.19 11.84
CA ALA A 141 9.99 6.81 11.54
C ALA A 141 11.05 6.13 10.67
N VAL A 142 11.60 6.86 9.68
CA VAL A 142 12.71 6.40 8.83
C VAL A 142 13.98 6.17 9.66
N GLU A 143 14.29 7.06 10.60
CA GLU A 143 15.43 6.92 11.53
C GLU A 143 15.34 5.63 12.35
N LYS A 144 14.13 5.24 12.81
CA LYS A 144 13.95 3.99 13.56
C LYS A 144 14.28 2.74 12.72
N VAL A 145 14.06 2.78 11.42
CA VAL A 145 14.52 1.71 10.54
C VAL A 145 16.03 1.73 10.40
N ARG A 146 16.60 2.89 10.10
CA ARG A 146 18.03 3.04 9.80
C ARG A 146 18.95 2.75 10.99
N VAL A 147 18.52 3.06 12.20
CA VAL A 147 19.30 2.77 13.42
C VAL A 147 19.54 1.27 13.65
N THR A 148 18.72 0.40 13.04
CA THR A 148 18.93 -1.07 13.06
C THR A 148 19.99 -1.56 12.07
N GLY A 149 20.56 -0.68 11.24
CA GLY A 149 21.42 -1.03 10.11
C GLY A 149 20.67 -1.34 8.80
N ASN A 150 19.34 -1.35 8.82
CA ASN A 150 18.54 -1.54 7.63
C ASN A 150 18.28 -0.19 6.93
N HIS A 151 18.65 -0.09 5.66
CA HIS A 151 18.42 1.11 4.84
C HIS A 151 17.29 0.93 3.84
N GLN A 152 16.65 -0.24 3.79
CA GLN A 152 15.56 -0.55 2.88
C GLN A 152 14.24 -0.07 3.47
N VAL A 153 13.92 1.19 3.26
CA VAL A 153 12.71 1.84 3.75
C VAL A 153 12.03 2.62 2.64
N MET A 154 10.71 2.65 2.63
CA MET A 154 9.89 3.54 1.81
C MET A 154 8.79 4.18 2.64
N ILE A 155 8.27 5.31 2.19
CA ILE A 155 7.20 6.05 2.84
C ILE A 155 5.98 6.04 1.92
N THR A 156 4.81 5.78 2.48
CA THR A 156 3.55 5.89 1.75
C THR A 156 2.71 7.03 2.30
N GLU A 157 2.48 8.07 1.47
CA GLU A 157 1.50 9.13 1.70
C GLU A 157 0.10 8.58 1.47
N ARG A 158 -0.84 8.84 2.38
CA ARG A 158 -2.21 8.33 2.31
C ARG A 158 -3.28 9.36 2.73
N GLY A 159 -2.95 10.62 2.67
CA GLY A 159 -3.82 11.72 3.04
C GLY A 159 -3.70 12.12 4.51
N THR A 160 -4.13 13.34 4.75
CA THR A 160 -4.19 13.98 6.08
C THR A 160 -5.64 14.32 6.40
N SER A 161 -6.04 14.16 7.66
CA SER A 161 -7.40 14.47 8.12
C SER A 161 -7.77 15.91 7.81
N PHE A 162 -8.92 16.07 7.16
CA PHE A 162 -9.53 17.36 6.85
C PHE A 162 -10.94 17.40 7.47
N GLY A 163 -11.03 17.96 8.64
CA GLY A 163 -12.20 17.79 9.51
C GLY A 163 -12.28 16.33 10.04
N TYR A 164 -13.50 15.86 10.29
CA TYR A 164 -13.73 14.54 10.91
C TYR A 164 -13.98 13.41 9.92
N GLN A 165 -14.40 13.72 8.71
CA GLN A 165 -14.92 12.72 7.76
C GLN A 165 -14.30 12.80 6.38
N ASP A 166 -13.21 13.52 6.22
CA ASP A 166 -12.54 13.66 4.93
C ASP A 166 -11.01 13.62 5.07
N LEU A 167 -10.34 13.34 3.96
CA LEU A 167 -8.90 13.31 3.84
C LEU A 167 -8.47 14.10 2.60
N ILE A 168 -7.34 14.78 2.69
CA ILE A 168 -6.71 15.45 1.56
C ILE A 168 -5.25 15.01 1.42
N VAL A 169 -4.77 14.98 0.18
CA VAL A 169 -3.33 14.88 -0.11
C VAL A 169 -2.79 16.27 -0.37
N ASP A 170 -1.90 16.74 0.51
CA ASP A 170 -1.14 17.96 0.24
C ASP A 170 0.11 17.59 -0.58
N PHE A 171 0.02 17.79 -1.90
CA PHE A 171 1.12 17.47 -2.82
C PHE A 171 2.39 18.28 -2.57
N ARG A 172 2.34 19.40 -1.85
CA ARG A 172 3.54 20.16 -1.44
C ARG A 172 4.42 19.33 -0.50
N GLY A 173 3.81 18.45 0.28
CA GLY A 173 4.51 17.59 1.23
C GLY A 173 5.46 16.56 0.61
N ILE A 174 5.43 16.38 -0.72
CA ILE A 174 6.34 15.42 -1.38
C ILE A 174 7.81 15.81 -1.20
N HIS A 175 8.13 17.09 -1.18
CA HIS A 175 9.50 17.57 -0.98
C HIS A 175 10.05 17.15 0.38
N GLU A 176 9.22 17.29 1.43
CA GLU A 176 9.57 16.89 2.79
C GLU A 176 9.72 15.36 2.90
N LEU A 177 8.84 14.60 2.25
CA LEU A 177 8.93 13.15 2.24
C LEU A 177 10.18 12.68 1.52
N LYS A 178 10.51 13.25 0.35
CA LYS A 178 11.71 12.91 -0.43
C LYS A 178 13.02 13.33 0.22
N SER A 179 13.01 14.31 1.12
CA SER A 179 14.21 14.70 1.88
C SER A 179 14.76 13.55 2.74
N ASN A 180 13.94 12.54 3.00
CA ASN A 180 14.35 11.30 3.68
C ASN A 180 15.22 10.37 2.83
N GLN A 181 15.47 10.69 1.55
CA GLN A 181 16.31 9.87 0.65
C GLN A 181 15.84 8.39 0.61
N CYS A 182 14.56 8.19 0.44
CA CYS A 182 13.94 6.88 0.25
C CYS A 182 12.75 7.03 -0.71
N PRO A 183 12.30 5.94 -1.37
CA PRO A 183 11.14 5.98 -2.25
C PRO A 183 9.89 6.47 -1.53
N VAL A 184 9.12 7.32 -2.22
CA VAL A 184 7.85 7.88 -1.72
C VAL A 184 6.70 7.39 -2.59
N VAL A 185 5.76 6.69 -1.96
CA VAL A 185 4.59 6.08 -2.59
C VAL A 185 3.35 6.92 -2.31
N LEU A 186 2.48 7.10 -3.29
CA LEU A 186 1.16 7.67 -3.09
C LEU A 186 0.10 6.57 -3.03
N ASP A 187 -0.63 6.52 -1.94
CA ASP A 187 -1.79 5.64 -1.78
C ASP A 187 -3.03 6.33 -2.36
N CYS A 188 -3.42 5.92 -3.56
CA CYS A 188 -4.57 6.46 -4.27
C CYS A 188 -5.91 5.85 -3.82
N THR A 189 -5.87 4.84 -2.97
CA THR A 189 -7.07 4.20 -2.41
C THR A 189 -7.45 4.84 -1.07
N HIS A 190 -6.54 4.77 -0.10
CA HIS A 190 -6.85 5.19 1.27
C HIS A 190 -6.81 6.72 1.45
N SER A 191 -6.19 7.48 0.56
CA SER A 191 -6.26 8.95 0.57
C SER A 191 -7.65 9.48 0.20
N LEU A 192 -8.50 8.63 -0.36
CA LEU A 192 -9.86 8.95 -0.78
C LEU A 192 -10.94 8.35 0.16
N GLN A 193 -10.52 7.78 1.28
CA GLN A 193 -11.45 7.30 2.29
C GLN A 193 -12.24 8.45 2.92
N ARG A 194 -13.49 8.15 3.26
CA ARG A 194 -14.31 8.97 4.15
C ARG A 194 -14.47 8.24 5.48
N PRO A 195 -13.59 8.54 6.45
CA PRO A 195 -13.61 7.87 7.76
C PRO A 195 -14.81 8.31 8.61
N ASN A 196 -15.01 7.63 9.75
CA ASN A 196 -15.98 8.03 10.79
C ASN A 196 -17.43 8.15 10.29
N GLN A 197 -17.86 7.32 9.35
CA GLN A 197 -19.24 7.28 8.92
C GLN A 197 -20.14 6.65 9.99
N SER A 198 -21.37 7.14 10.11
CA SER A 198 -22.36 6.64 11.09
C SER A 198 -22.74 5.17 10.89
N SER A 199 -22.54 4.63 9.70
CA SER A 199 -22.71 3.20 9.39
C SER A 199 -21.67 2.28 10.04
N GLY A 200 -20.59 2.83 10.61
CA GLY A 200 -19.44 2.04 11.10
C GLY A 200 -18.57 1.44 9.99
N VAL A 201 -18.87 1.73 8.74
CA VAL A 201 -18.07 1.33 7.56
C VAL A 201 -17.49 2.57 6.91
N THR A 202 -16.20 2.55 6.64
CA THR A 202 -15.52 3.64 5.95
C THR A 202 -16.06 3.78 4.52
N GLY A 203 -16.53 4.98 4.16
CA GLY A 203 -16.90 5.34 2.80
C GLY A 203 -15.69 5.71 1.95
N GLY A 204 -15.92 6.05 0.68
CA GLY A 204 -14.85 6.47 -0.22
C GLY A 204 -15.34 7.22 -1.45
N GLN A 205 -14.38 7.66 -2.26
CA GLN A 205 -14.57 8.40 -3.50
C GLN A 205 -13.73 7.75 -4.63
N PRO A 206 -14.04 6.50 -5.02
CA PRO A 206 -13.22 5.76 -5.99
C PRO A 206 -13.19 6.45 -7.37
N GLU A 207 -14.16 7.28 -7.70
CA GLU A 207 -14.20 8.09 -8.92
C GLU A 207 -13.06 9.12 -9.00
N LEU A 208 -12.43 9.44 -7.88
CA LEU A 208 -11.29 10.37 -7.81
C LEU A 208 -9.92 9.68 -7.91
N ILE A 209 -9.86 8.35 -7.95
CA ILE A 209 -8.59 7.59 -8.01
C ILE A 209 -7.74 8.06 -9.19
N GLU A 210 -8.32 8.17 -10.38
CA GLU A 210 -7.59 8.64 -11.57
C GLU A 210 -7.05 10.06 -11.38
N THR A 211 -7.82 10.95 -10.76
CA THR A 211 -7.40 12.34 -10.51
C THR A 211 -6.20 12.40 -9.57
N ILE A 212 -6.27 11.69 -8.44
CA ILE A 212 -5.19 11.65 -7.45
C ILE A 212 -3.94 10.96 -8.00
N ALA A 213 -4.11 9.86 -8.74
CA ALA A 213 -3.01 9.14 -9.34
C ALA A 213 -2.26 9.99 -10.38
N LYS A 214 -2.99 10.70 -11.26
CA LYS A 214 -2.40 11.63 -12.23
C LYS A 214 -1.62 12.74 -11.57
N ALA A 215 -2.21 13.38 -10.55
CA ALA A 215 -1.53 14.42 -9.78
C ALA A 215 -0.26 13.87 -9.10
N GLY A 216 -0.33 12.70 -8.48
CA GLY A 216 0.82 12.04 -7.86
C GLY A 216 1.97 11.78 -8.83
N ILE A 217 1.67 11.23 -10.00
CA ILE A 217 2.70 11.03 -11.03
C ILE A 217 3.28 12.39 -11.48
N ALA A 218 2.44 13.39 -11.71
CA ALA A 218 2.86 14.71 -12.18
C ALA A 218 3.80 15.44 -11.21
N VAL A 219 3.57 15.29 -9.90
CA VAL A 219 4.45 15.90 -8.87
C VAL A 219 5.67 15.03 -8.53
N GLY A 220 5.76 13.82 -9.10
CA GLY A 220 6.96 12.98 -9.04
C GLY A 220 7.00 11.96 -7.90
N PHE A 221 5.88 11.40 -7.44
CA PHE A 221 5.91 10.20 -6.58
C PHE A 221 6.64 9.07 -7.30
N ASP A 222 7.38 8.25 -6.52
CA ASP A 222 8.20 7.17 -7.05
C ASP A 222 7.38 5.89 -7.27
N GLY A 223 6.31 5.71 -6.49
CA GLY A 223 5.40 4.58 -6.61
C GLY A 223 3.96 4.97 -6.34
N LEU A 224 3.04 4.10 -6.78
CA LEU A 224 1.63 4.21 -6.45
C LEU A 224 1.17 2.96 -5.70
N PHE A 225 0.28 3.16 -4.74
CA PHE A 225 -0.44 2.11 -4.04
C PHE A 225 -1.90 2.15 -4.47
N LEU A 226 -2.43 1.01 -4.93
CA LEU A 226 -3.81 0.87 -5.42
C LEU A 226 -4.41 -0.45 -4.92
N GLU A 227 -5.57 -0.38 -4.26
CA GLU A 227 -6.39 -1.56 -4.04
C GLU A 227 -7.37 -1.75 -5.20
N THR A 228 -7.49 -2.99 -5.65
CA THR A 228 -8.33 -3.35 -6.80
C THR A 228 -8.98 -4.71 -6.59
N HIS A 229 -10.17 -4.88 -7.16
CA HIS A 229 -10.94 -6.11 -7.08
C HIS A 229 -11.74 -6.30 -8.39
N PRO A 230 -11.98 -7.55 -8.87
CA PRO A 230 -12.82 -7.80 -10.04
C PRO A 230 -14.22 -7.19 -9.92
N ASN A 231 -14.80 -7.26 -8.72
CA ASN A 231 -16.07 -6.64 -8.38
C ASN A 231 -15.97 -5.97 -7.00
N PRO A 232 -15.59 -4.68 -6.89
CA PRO A 232 -15.42 -3.98 -5.63
C PRO A 232 -16.63 -4.02 -4.70
N GLN A 233 -17.86 -4.08 -5.25
CA GLN A 233 -19.07 -4.13 -4.44
C GLN A 233 -19.22 -5.44 -3.65
N ASN A 234 -18.58 -6.52 -4.10
CA ASN A 234 -18.58 -7.82 -3.44
C ASN A 234 -17.36 -8.04 -2.55
N ALA A 235 -16.41 -7.11 -2.54
CA ALA A 235 -15.22 -7.22 -1.71
C ALA A 235 -15.58 -7.23 -0.22
N LEU A 236 -14.97 -8.14 0.54
CA LEU A 236 -15.23 -8.29 1.97
C LEU A 236 -14.61 -7.17 2.83
N SER A 237 -13.75 -6.34 2.23
CA SER A 237 -13.06 -5.24 2.89
C SER A 237 -12.86 -4.06 1.94
N ASP A 238 -13.14 -2.85 2.41
CA ASP A 238 -12.88 -1.55 1.76
C ASP A 238 -13.34 -1.40 0.30
N GLY A 239 -14.32 -2.19 -0.13
CA GLY A 239 -14.83 -2.19 -1.52
C GLY A 239 -15.28 -0.81 -2.02
N ALA A 240 -15.74 0.07 -1.12
CA ALA A 240 -16.13 1.44 -1.46
C ALA A 240 -14.96 2.33 -1.94
N ASN A 241 -13.71 1.87 -1.78
CA ASN A 241 -12.51 2.64 -2.13
C ASN A 241 -11.67 2.01 -3.24
N MET A 242 -12.08 0.84 -3.75
CA MET A 242 -11.26 0.09 -4.71
C MET A 242 -11.51 0.50 -6.15
N LEU A 243 -10.44 0.46 -6.94
CA LEU A 243 -10.52 0.54 -8.39
C LEU A 243 -11.05 -0.80 -8.95
N PRO A 244 -12.05 -0.82 -9.85
CA PRO A 244 -12.36 -2.03 -10.59
C PRO A 244 -11.15 -2.54 -11.37
N LEU A 245 -10.82 -3.84 -11.23
CA LEU A 245 -9.65 -4.45 -11.85
C LEU A 245 -9.64 -4.27 -13.38
N SER A 246 -10.80 -4.23 -13.99
CA SER A 246 -10.95 -3.98 -15.44
C SER A 246 -10.51 -2.59 -15.89
N GLN A 247 -10.42 -1.62 -15.00
CA GLN A 247 -10.00 -0.24 -15.29
C GLN A 247 -8.51 0.01 -15.04
N LEU A 248 -7.80 -0.95 -14.41
CA LEU A 248 -6.42 -0.76 -13.98
C LEU A 248 -5.48 -0.50 -15.17
N GLU A 249 -5.57 -1.26 -16.24
CA GLU A 249 -4.66 -1.14 -17.39
C GLU A 249 -4.80 0.22 -18.08
N GLU A 250 -6.03 0.67 -18.33
CA GLU A 250 -6.29 1.99 -18.93
C GLU A 250 -5.71 3.12 -18.07
N LEU A 251 -5.92 3.05 -16.75
CA LEU A 251 -5.34 4.00 -15.82
C LEU A 251 -3.80 4.02 -15.92
N LEU A 252 -3.15 2.86 -15.84
CA LEU A 252 -1.69 2.78 -15.89
C LEU A 252 -1.10 3.31 -17.21
N VAL A 253 -1.75 3.04 -18.35
CA VAL A 253 -1.35 3.60 -19.66
C VAL A 253 -1.38 5.13 -19.63
N LYS A 254 -2.42 5.74 -19.05
CA LYS A 254 -2.50 7.21 -18.90
C LYS A 254 -1.38 7.75 -18.03
N LEU A 255 -1.10 7.07 -16.91
CA LEU A 255 -0.06 7.47 -15.95
C LEU A 255 1.36 7.39 -16.57
N LEU A 256 1.65 6.36 -17.35
CA LEU A 256 2.93 6.24 -18.06
C LEU A 256 3.15 7.39 -19.05
N LYS A 257 2.11 7.85 -19.76
CA LYS A 257 2.20 9.01 -20.66
C LYS A 257 2.54 10.29 -19.88
N ILE A 258 1.93 10.50 -18.72
CA ILE A 258 2.25 11.65 -17.86
C ILE A 258 3.69 11.54 -17.36
N ARG A 259 4.11 10.35 -16.91
CA ARG A 259 5.47 10.11 -16.43
C ARG A 259 6.49 10.43 -17.50
N ALA A 260 6.29 9.95 -18.73
CA ALA A 260 7.19 10.21 -19.85
C ALA A 260 7.29 11.70 -20.23
N ALA A 261 6.31 12.52 -19.87
CA ALA A 261 6.32 13.96 -20.15
C ALA A 261 7.08 14.79 -19.10
N ILE A 262 7.40 14.21 -17.94
CA ILE A 262 8.01 14.94 -16.81
C ILE A 262 9.41 14.41 -16.43
N VAL A 263 9.89 13.34 -17.08
CA VAL A 263 11.23 12.72 -16.82
C VAL A 263 12.20 13.01 -17.95
#